data_14743680ca762b59ba71364068c75cdd
#
_entry.id   14743680ca762b59ba71364068c75cdd
#
_cell.length_a   1.000
_cell.length_b   1.000
_cell.length_c   1.000
_cell.angle_alpha   90.00
_cell.angle_beta   90.00
_cell.angle_gamma   90.00
#
_symmetry.space_group_name_H-M   'P 1'
#
loop_
_entity.id
_entity.type
_entity.pdbx_description
1 polymer ?
#
loop_
_entity_poly.entity_id
_entity_poly.type
_entity_poly.pdbx_seq_one_letter_code
_entity_poly.pdbx_strand_id
1 'polypeptide(L)'
;MEKILTLHPQGKNGVNIDKVKYEHVKKTIICSLSGEPLTLTELFTSIEKNIAPTFEGKIGWYSHAVKQDLEARKLIKRTSDKPQKYKLVEAI
;
A
#
# COMPACT_ATOMS: atom_id res chain seq x y z
N MET A 1 -9.30 17.09 11.57
CA MET A 1 -8.82 15.77 11.15
C MET A 1 -7.88 15.94 9.97
N GLU A 2 -6.65 15.47 10.10
CA GLU A 2 -5.70 15.61 9.03
C GLU A 2 -5.96 14.62 7.90
N LYS A 3 -5.74 15.06 6.69
CA LYS A 3 -5.84 14.21 5.51
C LYS A 3 -4.56 14.27 4.71
N ILE A 4 -4.28 13.19 3.99
CA ILE A 4 -3.15 13.11 3.07
C ILE A 4 -3.69 12.99 1.65
N LEU A 5 -3.16 13.81 0.76
CA LEU A 5 -3.42 13.63 -0.67
C LEU A 5 -2.44 12.58 -1.19
N THR A 6 -2.98 11.46 -1.64
CA THR A 6 -2.12 10.38 -2.17
C THR A 6 -1.55 10.78 -3.53
N LEU A 7 -0.42 10.17 -3.87
CA LEU A 7 0.20 10.33 -5.17
C LEU A 7 -0.17 9.16 -6.08
N HIS A 8 -0.02 9.33 -7.37
CA HIS A 8 -0.25 8.27 -8.34
C HIS A 8 1.04 8.07 -9.16
N PRO A 9 1.49 6.82 -9.38
CA PRO A 9 2.76 6.56 -10.08
C PRO A 9 2.83 7.13 -11.49
N GLN A 10 1.68 7.32 -12.13
CA GLN A 10 1.60 7.88 -13.49
C GLN A 10 1.28 9.38 -13.50
N GLY A 11 1.36 10.04 -12.36
CA GLY A 11 1.10 11.47 -12.28
C GLY A 11 -0.38 11.86 -12.31
N LYS A 12 -1.29 10.87 -12.21
CA LYS A 12 -2.72 11.15 -12.16
C LYS A 12 -3.10 11.73 -10.80
N ASN A 13 -4.31 12.30 -10.72
CA ASN A 13 -4.79 12.85 -9.47
C ASN A 13 -4.96 11.74 -8.43
N GLY A 14 -4.47 12.00 -7.23
CA GLY A 14 -4.67 11.12 -6.10
C GLY A 14 -5.99 11.40 -5.41
N VAL A 15 -6.15 10.83 -4.22
CA VAL A 15 -7.35 11.02 -3.40
C VAL A 15 -6.95 11.47 -2.00
N ASN A 16 -7.85 12.19 -1.34
CA ASN A 16 -7.64 12.59 0.05
C ASN A 16 -8.07 11.44 0.97
N ILE A 17 -7.17 11.04 1.86
CA ILE A 17 -7.42 9.96 2.82
C ILE A 17 -7.13 10.48 4.22
N ASP A 18 -7.97 10.10 5.19
CA ASP A 18 -7.71 10.34 6.61
C ASP A 18 -6.30 9.84 6.93
N LYS A 19 -5.49 10.71 7.52
CA LYS A 19 -4.08 10.40 7.80
C LYS A 19 -3.92 9.17 8.69
N VAL A 20 -4.77 9.00 9.69
CA VAL A 20 -4.71 7.83 10.58
C VAL A 20 -4.94 6.55 9.79
N LYS A 21 -5.93 6.54 8.90
CA LYS A 21 -6.20 5.38 8.05
C LYS A 21 -5.06 5.13 7.07
N TYR A 22 -4.53 6.19 6.47
CA TYR A 22 -3.38 6.10 5.58
C TYR A 22 -2.19 5.43 6.27
N GLU A 23 -1.82 5.92 7.46
CA GLU A 23 -0.69 5.38 8.20
C GLU A 23 -0.91 3.92 8.60
N HIS A 24 -2.13 3.57 8.96
CA HIS A 24 -2.49 2.20 9.32
C HIS A 24 -2.30 1.25 8.13
N VAL A 25 -2.84 1.61 6.98
CA VAL A 25 -2.73 0.78 5.77
C VAL A 25 -1.28 0.72 5.29
N LYS A 26 -0.59 1.86 5.30
CA LYS A 26 0.83 1.94 4.94
C LYS A 26 1.67 0.98 5.77
N LYS A 27 1.50 1.02 7.10
CA LYS A 27 2.23 0.15 8.01
C LYS A 27 1.95 -1.32 7.70
N THR A 28 0.69 -1.66 7.45
CA THR A 28 0.30 -3.03 7.13
C THR A 28 0.94 -3.50 5.81
N ILE A 29 0.97 -2.65 4.79
CA ILE A 29 1.63 -2.98 3.53
C ILE A 29 3.12 -3.22 3.74
N ILE A 30 3.78 -2.32 4.44
CA ILE A 30 5.23 -2.44 4.69
C ILE A 30 5.53 -3.71 5.46
N CYS A 31 4.77 -4.02 6.50
CA CYS A 31 4.93 -5.26 7.25
C CYS A 31 4.70 -6.50 6.38
N SER A 32 3.70 -6.45 5.51
CA SER A 32 3.40 -7.57 4.61
C SER A 32 4.55 -7.86 3.65
N LEU A 33 5.25 -6.83 3.19
CA LEU A 33 6.34 -6.97 2.22
C LEU A 33 7.71 -7.12 2.87
N SER A 34 7.81 -7.05 4.20
CA SER A 34 9.11 -7.09 4.88
C SER A 34 9.78 -8.46 4.83
N GLY A 35 9.02 -9.52 4.65
CA GLY A 35 9.56 -10.88 4.60
C GLY A 35 10.01 -11.30 3.21
N GLU A 36 9.19 -11.00 2.22
CA GLU A 36 9.46 -11.38 0.83
C GLU A 36 8.56 -10.59 -0.12
N PRO A 37 8.91 -10.53 -1.42
CA PRO A 37 8.02 -9.93 -2.40
C PRO A 37 6.72 -10.73 -2.52
N LEU A 38 5.61 -10.02 -2.75
CA LEU A 38 4.28 -10.63 -2.88
C LEU A 38 3.61 -10.17 -4.16
N THR A 39 2.80 -11.04 -4.76
CA THR A 39 1.92 -10.66 -5.86
C THR A 39 0.85 -9.71 -5.32
N LEU A 40 0.15 -9.02 -6.22
CA LEU A 40 -0.94 -8.13 -5.81
C LEU A 40 -1.99 -8.87 -4.99
N THR A 41 -2.39 -10.06 -5.44
CA THR A 41 -3.37 -10.88 -4.74
C THR A 41 -2.89 -11.27 -3.34
N GLU A 42 -1.64 -11.72 -3.26
CA GLU A 42 -1.03 -12.08 -1.97
C GLU A 42 -0.94 -10.88 -1.02
N LEU A 43 -0.56 -9.73 -1.57
CA LEU A 43 -0.46 -8.51 -0.78
C LEU A 43 -1.82 -8.12 -0.20
N PHE A 44 -2.86 -8.10 -1.04
CA PHE A 44 -4.20 -7.73 -0.56
C PHE A 44 -4.75 -8.74 0.44
N THR A 45 -4.50 -10.03 0.24
CA THR A 45 -4.88 -11.05 1.20
C THR A 45 -4.18 -10.82 2.55
N SER A 46 -2.89 -10.50 2.51
CA SER A 46 -2.13 -10.20 3.72
C SER A 46 -2.66 -8.97 4.44
N ILE A 47 -3.02 -7.92 3.69
CA ILE A 47 -3.59 -6.71 4.28
C ILE A 47 -4.91 -7.04 4.99
N GLU A 48 -5.82 -7.74 4.32
CA GLU A 48 -7.11 -8.11 4.91
C GLU A 48 -6.93 -8.93 6.19
N LYS A 49 -5.94 -9.82 6.21
CA LYS A 49 -5.68 -10.67 7.36
C LYS A 49 -5.06 -9.92 8.53
N ASN A 50 -4.22 -8.95 8.26
CA ASN A 50 -3.40 -8.30 9.29
C ASN A 50 -3.87 -6.91 9.72
N ILE A 51 -4.79 -6.30 8.95
CA ILE A 51 -5.31 -5.00 9.34
C ILE A 51 -6.24 -5.16 10.54
N ALA A 52 -6.22 -4.18 11.45
CA ALA A 52 -7.03 -4.29 12.67
C ALA A 52 -8.52 -4.41 12.35
N PRO A 53 -9.27 -5.26 13.07
CA PRO A 53 -10.72 -5.41 12.86
C PRO A 53 -11.50 -4.11 13.06
N THR A 54 -10.91 -3.16 13.80
CA THR A 54 -11.52 -1.86 14.04
C THR A 54 -11.38 -0.89 12.87
N PHE A 55 -10.66 -1.29 11.81
CA PHE A 55 -10.51 -0.43 10.64
C PHE A 55 -11.86 -0.23 9.97
N GLU A 56 -12.26 1.03 9.81
CA GLU A 56 -13.50 1.40 9.15
C GLU A 56 -13.22 1.85 7.73
N GLY A 57 -13.98 1.32 6.78
CA GLY A 57 -13.88 1.67 5.38
C GLY A 57 -13.67 0.46 4.48
N LYS A 58 -13.62 0.70 3.19
CA LYS A 58 -13.43 -0.36 2.21
C LYS A 58 -11.94 -0.68 2.10
N ILE A 59 -11.53 -1.78 2.71
CA ILE A 59 -10.12 -2.18 2.77
C ILE A 59 -9.49 -2.22 1.36
N GLY A 60 -10.19 -2.79 0.40
CA GLY A 60 -9.66 -2.87 -0.97
C GLY A 60 -9.38 -1.51 -1.58
N TRP A 61 -10.29 -0.56 -1.39
CA TRP A 61 -10.12 0.79 -1.91
C TRP A 61 -8.92 1.50 -1.27
N TYR A 62 -8.84 1.45 0.07
CA TYR A 62 -7.73 2.06 0.80
C TYR A 62 -6.40 1.39 0.46
N SER A 63 -6.39 0.06 0.37
CA SER A 63 -5.18 -0.69 0.03
C SER A 63 -4.65 -0.31 -1.34
N HIS A 64 -5.54 -0.18 -2.32
CA HIS A 64 -5.16 0.19 -3.67
C HIS A 64 -4.60 1.61 -3.73
N ALA A 65 -5.30 2.56 -3.10
CA ALA A 65 -4.89 3.97 -3.10
C ALA A 65 -3.54 4.16 -2.38
N VAL A 66 -3.37 3.53 -1.22
CA VAL A 66 -2.12 3.65 -0.46
C VAL A 66 -0.97 2.94 -1.17
N LYS A 67 -1.24 1.77 -1.77
CA LYS A 67 -0.23 1.05 -2.55
C LYS A 67 0.30 1.94 -3.68
N GLN A 68 -0.58 2.58 -4.43
CA GLN A 68 -0.17 3.46 -5.52
C GLN A 68 0.64 4.66 -5.00
N ASP A 69 0.24 5.22 -3.87
CA ASP A 69 0.98 6.30 -3.23
C ASP A 69 2.40 5.86 -2.86
N LEU A 70 2.54 4.68 -2.27
CA LEU A 70 3.85 4.15 -1.89
C LEU A 70 4.72 3.89 -3.12
N GLU A 71 4.13 3.43 -4.22
CA GLU A 71 4.86 3.29 -5.49
C GLU A 71 5.35 4.65 -6.00
N ALA A 72 4.47 5.66 -5.97
CA ALA A 72 4.81 7.01 -6.43
C ALA A 72 5.90 7.64 -5.58
N ARG A 73 5.92 7.36 -4.28
CA ARG A 73 6.96 7.84 -3.37
C ARG A 73 8.21 6.98 -3.40
N LYS A 74 8.20 5.91 -4.19
CA LYS A 74 9.32 4.98 -4.36
C LYS A 74 9.70 4.25 -3.07
N LEU A 75 8.71 3.98 -2.24
CA LEU A 75 8.88 3.17 -1.03
C LEU A 75 8.68 1.68 -1.33
N ILE A 76 7.90 1.37 -2.35
CA ILE A 76 7.76 0.01 -2.88
C ILE A 76 7.92 0.04 -4.39
N LYS A 77 8.27 -1.09 -4.98
CA LYS A 77 8.41 -1.20 -6.43
C LYS A 77 7.91 -2.54 -6.94
N ARG A 78 7.64 -2.60 -8.23
CA ARG A 78 7.24 -3.84 -8.89
C ARG A 78 8.47 -4.60 -9.33
N THR A 79 8.38 -5.93 -9.29
CA THR A 79 9.46 -6.79 -9.79
C THR A 79 9.21 -7.13 -11.26
N SER A 80 10.20 -7.77 -11.89
CA SER A 80 10.06 -8.28 -13.26
C SER A 80 9.58 -9.73 -13.31
N ASP A 81 9.17 -10.29 -12.18
CA ASP A 81 8.67 -11.67 -12.11
C ASP A 81 7.35 -11.84 -12.86
N LYS A 82 7.03 -13.08 -13.17
CA LYS A 82 5.74 -13.45 -13.77
C LYS A 82 5.13 -14.56 -12.91
N PRO A 83 4.04 -14.31 -12.17
CA PRO A 83 3.33 -13.03 -12.06
C PRO A 83 4.16 -11.96 -11.37
N GLN A 84 3.86 -10.70 -11.70
CA GLN A 84 4.54 -9.55 -11.12
C GLN A 84 4.32 -9.47 -9.61
N LYS A 85 5.37 -9.12 -8.88
CA LYS A 85 5.32 -8.97 -7.42
C LYS A 85 5.68 -7.54 -7.03
N TYR A 86 5.38 -7.21 -5.78
CA TYR A 86 5.75 -5.94 -5.18
C TYR A 86 6.75 -6.20 -4.06
N LYS A 87 7.69 -5.30 -3.88
CA LYS A 87 8.68 -5.41 -2.81
C LYS A 87 9.06 -4.03 -2.28
N LEU A 88 9.61 -4.02 -1.07
CA LEU A 88 10.13 -2.79 -0.49
C LEU A 88 11.37 -2.33 -1.24
N VAL A 89 11.50 -1.00 -1.39
CA VAL A 89 12.74 -0.42 -1.90
C VAL A 89 13.72 -0.37 -0.73
N GLU A 90 14.91 -0.95 -0.93
CA GLU A 90 15.92 -0.94 0.11
C GLU A 90 16.40 0.47 0.36
N ALA A 91 16.41 0.87 1.64
CA ALA A 91 16.99 2.12 2.05
C ALA A 91 18.51 1.99 2.03
N ILE A 92 19.16 2.96 1.42
CA ILE A 92 20.61 3.01 1.39
C ILE A 92 21.11 3.93 2.47
#